data_5e49b89660829373a765f97d1a38e8d9
#
_entry.id   5e49b89660829373a765f97d1a38e8d9
#
_cell.length_a   1.000
_cell.length_b   1.000
_cell.length_c   1.000
_cell.angle_alpha   90.00
_cell.angle_beta   90.00
_cell.angle_gamma   90.00
#
_symmetry.space_group_name_H-M   'P 1'
#
loop_
_entity.id
_entity.type
_entity.pdbx_description
1 polymer ?
#
loop_
_entity_poly.entity_id
_entity_poly.type
_entity_poly.pdbx_seq_one_letter_code
_entity_poly.pdbx_strand_id
1 'polypeptide(L)'
;TGVRFAITNQNYDELPKVLELTRREKIPRFSLFQLVYGGRGKEIIDWDIFNDQRREVMDYIIEEARVSNGMNIVTADNYADGIYLLQDVAEHEPERAAEVERLLAMQSGCPAGDGLANVDNQGNVHLCPYWQSRTIGNIREKKFSDIWFDEENEFLAKMRDKTRYIKDKCGRCKLNHLCMGCRVRAEVACGDPFGEDPACYLTEEEIAGEKAWLHDKVLVTR
;
A
#
# COMPACT_ATOMS: atom_id res chain seq x y z
N THR A 1 -17.80 12.38 7.40
CA THR A 1 -17.27 13.22 6.33
C THR A 1 -15.75 13.20 6.39
N GLY A 2 -15.08 13.23 5.25
CA GLY A 2 -13.63 13.28 5.14
C GLY A 2 -13.21 13.90 3.81
N VAL A 3 -11.99 14.45 3.77
CA VAL A 3 -11.34 14.86 2.53
C VAL A 3 -10.55 13.69 1.98
N ARG A 4 -10.62 13.47 0.67
CA ARG A 4 -9.74 12.55 -0.07
C ARG A 4 -8.92 13.36 -1.06
N PHE A 5 -7.62 13.22 -0.99
CA PHE A 5 -6.68 13.92 -1.86
C PHE A 5 -5.84 12.87 -2.62
N ALA A 6 -6.09 12.73 -3.90
CA ALA A 6 -5.28 11.89 -4.78
C ALA A 6 -4.09 12.71 -5.26
N ILE A 7 -2.89 12.38 -4.80
CA ILE A 7 -1.68 13.14 -5.10
C ILE A 7 -1.10 12.76 -6.45
N THR A 8 -0.71 13.78 -7.20
CA THR A 8 0.00 13.69 -8.48
C THR A 8 1.02 14.81 -8.58
N ASN A 9 1.91 14.77 -9.56
CA ASN A 9 2.84 15.86 -9.83
C ASN A 9 2.15 17.16 -10.29
N GLN A 10 0.85 17.11 -10.60
CA GLN A 10 0.05 18.28 -11.00
C GLN A 10 -0.53 19.04 -9.79
N ASN A 11 -0.60 18.41 -8.61
CA ASN A 11 -1.22 18.98 -7.42
C ASN A 11 -0.41 18.78 -6.13
N TYR A 12 0.77 18.25 -6.25
CA TYR A 12 1.67 17.96 -5.13
C TYR A 12 1.86 19.19 -4.22
N ASP A 13 2.06 20.38 -4.80
CA ASP A 13 2.27 21.63 -4.07
C ASP A 13 1.01 22.13 -3.33
N GLU A 14 -0.15 21.60 -3.65
CA GLU A 14 -1.42 21.98 -3.02
C GLU A 14 -1.72 21.21 -1.72
N LEU A 15 -0.95 20.14 -1.43
CA LEU A 15 -1.17 19.31 -0.24
C LEU A 15 -1.24 20.11 1.06
N PRO A 16 -0.32 21.05 1.37
CA PRO A 16 -0.39 21.83 2.59
C PRO A 16 -1.67 22.69 2.69
N LYS A 17 -2.08 23.30 1.58
CA LYS A 17 -3.27 24.14 1.53
C LYS A 17 -4.56 23.34 1.75
N VAL A 18 -4.64 22.13 1.18
CA VAL A 18 -5.80 21.25 1.34
C VAL A 18 -5.87 20.71 2.77
N LEU A 19 -4.73 20.41 3.38
CA LEU A 19 -4.67 20.00 4.79
C LEU A 19 -5.08 21.12 5.73
N GLU A 20 -4.61 22.35 5.49
CA GLU A 20 -5.02 23.54 6.24
C GLU A 20 -6.53 23.82 6.09
N LEU A 21 -7.06 23.72 4.87
CA LEU A 21 -8.50 23.82 4.61
C LEU A 21 -9.27 22.77 5.41
N THR A 22 -8.83 21.52 5.39
CA THR A 22 -9.45 20.42 6.14
C THR A 22 -9.51 20.72 7.64
N ARG A 23 -8.42 21.27 8.19
CA ARG A 23 -8.32 21.67 9.60
C ARG A 23 -9.23 22.85 9.92
N ARG A 24 -9.21 23.90 9.09
CA ARG A 24 -10.03 25.11 9.26
C ARG A 24 -11.52 24.79 9.25
N GLU A 25 -11.95 23.92 8.36
CA GLU A 25 -13.34 23.47 8.24
C GLU A 25 -13.70 22.37 9.25
N LYS A 26 -12.81 22.03 10.17
CA LYS A 26 -12.98 21.02 11.23
C LYS A 26 -13.43 19.65 10.68
N ILE A 27 -12.94 19.28 9.51
CA ILE A 27 -13.23 17.99 8.92
C ILE A 27 -12.40 16.91 9.65
N PRO A 28 -13.05 15.87 10.20
CA PRO A 28 -12.38 14.96 11.14
C PRO A 28 -11.39 13.99 10.48
N ARG A 29 -11.37 13.89 9.14
CA ARG A 29 -10.52 12.93 8.42
C ARG A 29 -9.96 13.49 7.14
N PHE A 30 -8.64 13.36 6.98
CA PHE A 30 -7.92 13.57 5.73
C PHE A 30 -7.34 12.24 5.24
N SER A 31 -7.49 11.94 3.96
CA SER A 31 -6.97 10.71 3.36
C SER A 31 -6.15 11.05 2.12
N LEU A 32 -4.85 10.79 2.18
CA LEU A 32 -3.92 10.89 1.07
C LEU A 32 -3.97 9.60 0.25
N PHE A 33 -4.23 9.70 -1.04
CA PHE A 33 -4.25 8.57 -1.96
C PHE A 33 -3.09 8.65 -2.94
N GLN A 34 -2.31 7.60 -3.02
CA GLN A 34 -1.27 7.42 -4.04
C GLN A 34 -1.88 6.89 -5.33
N LEU A 35 -1.30 7.27 -6.48
CA LEU A 35 -1.78 6.81 -7.77
C LEU A 35 -1.61 5.29 -7.93
N VAL A 36 -2.67 4.60 -8.33
CA VAL A 36 -2.62 3.19 -8.74
C VAL A 36 -2.85 3.12 -10.25
N TYR A 37 -2.03 2.34 -10.95
CA TYR A 37 -2.03 2.23 -12.41
C TYR A 37 -3.16 1.32 -12.94
N GLY A 38 -4.29 1.26 -12.23
CA GLY A 38 -5.46 0.48 -12.60
C GLY A 38 -6.45 1.26 -13.45
N GLY A 39 -7.15 0.58 -14.36
CA GLY A 39 -8.14 1.21 -15.24
C GLY A 39 -7.55 2.40 -16.03
N ARG A 40 -8.17 3.58 -15.91
CA ARG A 40 -7.66 4.81 -16.53
C ARG A 40 -6.40 5.37 -15.83
N GLY A 41 -6.06 4.91 -14.64
CA GLY A 41 -4.84 5.31 -13.94
C GLY A 41 -3.57 5.01 -14.73
N LYS A 42 -3.58 3.98 -15.59
CA LYS A 42 -2.48 3.67 -16.49
C LYS A 42 -2.25 4.72 -17.60
N GLU A 43 -3.26 5.52 -17.92
CA GLU A 43 -3.17 6.57 -18.94
C GLU A 43 -2.49 7.84 -18.40
N ILE A 44 -2.38 7.96 -17.07
CA ILE A 44 -1.80 9.11 -16.36
C ILE A 44 -0.60 8.72 -15.48
N ILE A 45 0.12 7.66 -15.81
CA ILE A 45 1.31 7.22 -15.06
C ILE A 45 2.35 8.34 -14.97
N ASP A 46 2.50 9.12 -16.05
CA ASP A 46 3.40 10.28 -16.09
C ASP A 46 3.01 11.41 -15.11
N TRP A 47 1.82 11.33 -14.53
CA TRP A 47 1.38 12.25 -13.48
C TRP A 47 1.75 11.77 -12.08
N ASP A 48 2.28 10.57 -11.96
CA ASP A 48 2.69 10.07 -10.65
C ASP A 48 3.87 10.90 -10.10
N ILE A 49 3.91 11.06 -8.79
CA ILE A 49 5.01 11.76 -8.12
C ILE A 49 6.27 10.88 -8.09
N PHE A 50 7.44 11.51 -8.08
CA PHE A 50 8.71 10.80 -7.95
C PHE A 50 8.93 10.27 -6.52
N ASN A 51 9.83 9.33 -6.36
CA ASN A 51 10.07 8.68 -5.08
C ASN A 51 10.68 9.61 -4.01
N ASP A 52 11.47 10.61 -4.41
CA ASP A 52 11.93 11.68 -3.53
C ASP A 52 10.78 12.57 -3.05
N GLN A 53 9.89 12.97 -3.96
CA GLN A 53 8.67 13.70 -3.60
C GLN A 53 7.76 12.88 -2.65
N ARG A 54 7.67 11.54 -2.83
CA ARG A 54 6.93 10.69 -1.88
C ARG A 54 7.51 10.74 -0.49
N ARG A 55 8.83 10.76 -0.35
CA ARG A 55 9.49 10.90 0.95
C ARG A 55 9.13 12.23 1.60
N GLU A 56 9.29 13.35 0.88
CA GLU A 56 8.93 14.69 1.35
C GLU A 56 7.46 14.77 1.80
N VAL A 57 6.55 14.18 1.01
CA VAL A 57 5.13 14.10 1.33
C VAL A 57 4.91 13.30 2.61
N MET A 58 5.58 12.18 2.79
CA MET A 58 5.41 11.36 3.98
C MET A 58 6.01 12.00 5.22
N ASP A 59 7.17 12.66 5.12
CA ASP A 59 7.74 13.46 6.20
C ASP A 59 6.74 14.53 6.64
N TYR A 60 6.18 15.27 5.69
CA TYR A 60 5.17 16.28 5.96
C TYR A 60 3.90 15.70 6.62
N ILE A 61 3.38 14.56 6.12
CA ILE A 61 2.19 13.89 6.65
C ILE A 61 2.42 13.37 8.08
N ILE A 62 3.60 12.83 8.37
CA ILE A 62 3.96 12.33 9.71
C ILE A 62 4.04 13.51 10.69
N GLU A 63 4.69 14.59 10.33
CA GLU A 63 4.75 15.83 11.12
C GLU A 63 3.34 16.38 11.41
N GLU A 64 2.50 16.48 10.38
CA GLU A 64 1.12 16.94 10.51
C GLU A 64 0.27 16.01 11.39
N ALA A 65 0.52 14.70 11.34
CA ALA A 65 -0.16 13.74 12.20
C ALA A 65 0.20 13.91 13.68
N ARG A 66 1.47 14.23 13.97
CA ARG A 66 1.94 14.50 15.34
C ARG A 66 1.27 15.72 15.97
N VAL A 67 1.00 16.76 15.18
CA VAL A 67 0.38 18.01 15.63
C VAL A 67 -1.13 18.07 15.40
N SER A 68 -1.71 17.04 14.80
CA SER A 68 -3.12 17.01 14.43
C SER A 68 -4.01 16.87 15.68
N ASN A 69 -4.61 17.96 16.13
CA ASN A 69 -5.53 18.01 17.27
C ASN A 69 -6.85 17.24 17.00
N GLY A 70 -6.76 15.91 16.86
CA GLY A 70 -7.92 15.01 16.67
C GLY A 70 -8.35 14.79 15.22
N MET A 71 -7.68 15.38 14.22
CA MET A 71 -7.91 15.01 12.81
C MET A 71 -7.22 13.67 12.51
N ASN A 72 -7.98 12.72 11.98
CA ASN A 72 -7.45 11.43 11.55
C ASN A 72 -6.81 11.58 10.17
N ILE A 73 -5.49 11.44 10.08
CA ILE A 73 -4.73 11.45 8.82
C ILE A 73 -4.39 10.01 8.46
N VAL A 74 -4.73 9.60 7.23
CA VAL A 74 -4.42 8.27 6.69
C VAL A 74 -3.82 8.37 5.31
N THR A 75 -2.89 7.48 4.98
CA THR A 75 -2.42 7.24 3.62
C THR A 75 -3.04 5.97 3.06
N ALA A 76 -3.19 5.89 1.76
CA ALA A 76 -3.80 4.77 1.06
C ALA A 76 -3.11 4.48 -0.27
N ASP A 77 -3.21 3.22 -0.69
CA ASP A 77 -2.75 2.72 -1.99
C ASP A 77 -1.22 2.66 -2.18
N ASN A 78 -0.42 2.99 -1.14
CA ASN A 78 1.01 2.68 -1.11
C ASN A 78 1.39 2.07 0.24
N TYR A 79 1.70 0.79 0.25
CA TYR A 79 2.02 0.05 1.48
C TYR A 79 3.42 0.37 2.03
N ALA A 80 4.30 0.98 1.24
CA ALA A 80 5.60 1.46 1.70
C ALA A 80 5.45 2.59 2.74
N ASP A 81 4.34 3.33 2.71
CA ASP A 81 4.04 4.39 3.69
C ASP A 81 4.00 3.85 5.13
N GLY A 82 3.41 2.64 5.32
CA GLY A 82 3.38 1.99 6.62
C GLY A 82 4.78 1.59 7.12
N ILE A 83 5.65 1.13 6.21
CA ILE A 83 7.04 0.79 6.55
C ILE A 83 7.82 2.06 6.90
N TYR A 84 7.65 3.12 6.13
CA TYR A 84 8.31 4.39 6.38
C TYR A 84 7.90 5.00 7.73
N LEU A 85 6.58 4.98 8.03
CA LEU A 85 6.07 5.37 9.35
C LEU A 85 6.65 4.52 10.47
N LEU A 86 6.77 3.19 10.29
CA LEU A 86 7.35 2.30 11.28
C LEU A 86 8.80 2.66 11.59
N GLN A 87 9.58 3.00 10.56
CA GLN A 87 10.98 3.41 10.72
C GLN A 87 11.10 4.75 11.45
N ASP A 88 10.23 5.72 11.11
CA ASP A 88 10.17 7.01 11.79
C ASP A 88 9.78 6.85 13.27
N VAL A 89 8.75 6.05 13.57
CA VAL A 89 8.35 5.76 14.96
C VAL A 89 9.47 5.05 15.72
N ALA A 90 10.18 4.11 15.10
CA ALA A 90 11.29 3.42 15.76
C ALA A 90 12.46 4.34 16.10
N GLU A 91 12.66 5.40 15.34
CA GLU A 91 13.69 6.41 15.58
C GLU A 91 13.30 7.41 16.68
N HIS A 92 12.04 7.88 16.67
CA HIS A 92 11.59 8.98 17.51
C HIS A 92 10.77 8.54 18.72
N GLU A 93 10.10 7.38 18.66
CA GLU A 93 9.18 6.84 19.66
C GLU A 93 9.39 5.32 19.81
N PRO A 94 10.61 4.84 20.12
CA PRO A 94 10.99 3.41 20.04
C PRO A 94 10.11 2.48 20.88
N GLU A 95 9.51 2.97 21.96
CA GLU A 95 8.59 2.21 22.80
C GLU A 95 7.28 1.83 22.07
N ARG A 96 6.91 2.56 21.01
CA ARG A 96 5.72 2.31 20.20
C ARG A 96 5.98 1.45 18.97
N ALA A 97 7.24 1.27 18.58
CA ALA A 97 7.60 0.59 17.33
C ALA A 97 7.00 -0.82 17.23
N ALA A 98 7.07 -1.60 18.33
CA ALA A 98 6.52 -2.96 18.36
C ALA A 98 4.98 -2.98 18.20
N GLU A 99 4.27 -1.97 18.70
CA GLU A 99 2.83 -1.86 18.51
C GLU A 99 2.49 -1.52 17.06
N VAL A 100 3.20 -0.57 16.45
CA VAL A 100 3.01 -0.17 15.05
C VAL A 100 3.30 -1.35 14.12
N GLU A 101 4.40 -2.08 14.33
CA GLU A 101 4.72 -3.29 13.57
C GLU A 101 3.60 -4.33 13.66
N ARG A 102 3.09 -4.60 14.86
CA ARG A 102 1.96 -5.52 15.06
C ARG A 102 0.70 -5.07 14.30
N LEU A 103 0.38 -3.77 14.31
CA LEU A 103 -0.76 -3.23 13.58
C LEU A 103 -0.59 -3.37 12.05
N LEU A 104 0.61 -3.13 11.53
CA LEU A 104 0.94 -3.33 10.12
C LEU A 104 0.84 -4.82 9.74
N ALA A 105 1.34 -5.71 10.59
CA ALA A 105 1.23 -7.16 10.38
C ALA A 105 -0.23 -7.63 10.34
N MET A 106 -1.12 -7.03 11.15
CA MET A 106 -2.55 -7.32 11.09
C MET A 106 -3.23 -6.83 9.80
N GLN A 107 -2.73 -5.78 9.18
CA GLN A 107 -3.20 -5.31 7.87
C GLN A 107 -2.67 -6.18 6.72
N SER A 108 -1.57 -6.90 6.91
CA SER A 108 -0.94 -7.82 5.94
C SER A 108 -0.59 -7.18 4.59
N GLY A 109 -0.27 -5.88 4.54
CA GLY A 109 0.10 -5.17 3.30
C GLY A 109 -0.97 -5.24 2.21
N CYS A 110 -0.59 -5.61 0.99
CA CYS A 110 -1.53 -5.70 -0.14
C CYS A 110 -2.54 -6.84 0.03
N PRO A 111 -3.85 -6.56 0.22
CA PRO A 111 -4.87 -7.59 0.49
C PRO A 111 -5.38 -8.31 -0.77
N ALA A 112 -4.86 -8.00 -1.96
CA ALA A 112 -5.32 -8.61 -3.21
C ALA A 112 -5.16 -10.13 -3.18
N GLY A 113 -6.27 -10.85 -3.37
CA GLY A 113 -6.31 -12.32 -3.39
C GLY A 113 -6.36 -13.00 -2.02
N ASP A 114 -6.28 -12.23 -0.92
CA ASP A 114 -6.33 -12.75 0.44
C ASP A 114 -7.50 -12.12 1.22
N GLY A 115 -7.47 -10.82 1.46
CA GLY A 115 -8.51 -10.10 2.21
C GLY A 115 -9.45 -9.25 1.35
N LEU A 116 -9.26 -9.20 0.03
CA LEU A 116 -10.01 -8.32 -0.87
C LEU A 116 -10.36 -9.01 -2.18
N ALA A 117 -11.62 -8.87 -2.59
CA ALA A 117 -12.08 -9.15 -3.94
C ALA A 117 -12.99 -8.02 -4.43
N ASN A 118 -13.13 -7.90 -5.74
CA ASN A 118 -14.07 -7.01 -6.40
C ASN A 118 -14.87 -7.78 -7.44
N VAL A 119 -16.17 -7.50 -7.54
CA VAL A 119 -17.03 -8.05 -8.59
C VAL A 119 -17.50 -6.89 -9.46
N ASP A 120 -17.25 -6.99 -10.76
CA ASP A 120 -17.68 -5.97 -11.71
C ASP A 120 -19.16 -6.12 -12.12
N ASN A 121 -19.66 -5.18 -12.91
CA ASN A 121 -21.05 -5.18 -13.39
C ASN A 121 -21.38 -6.32 -14.39
N GLN A 122 -20.36 -7.03 -14.88
CA GLN A 122 -20.53 -8.22 -15.72
C GLN A 122 -20.50 -9.51 -14.92
N GLY A 123 -20.19 -9.42 -13.61
CA GLY A 123 -20.08 -10.55 -12.71
C GLY A 123 -18.68 -11.15 -12.63
N ASN A 124 -17.69 -10.54 -13.27
CA ASN A 124 -16.31 -11.00 -13.16
C ASN A 124 -15.74 -10.71 -11.77
N VAL A 125 -14.99 -11.67 -11.23
CA VAL A 125 -14.32 -11.56 -9.94
C VAL A 125 -12.87 -11.19 -10.14
N HIS A 126 -12.45 -10.09 -9.51
CA HIS A 126 -11.10 -9.55 -9.53
C HIS A 126 -10.50 -9.54 -8.12
N LEU A 127 -9.18 -9.62 -8.00
CA LEU A 127 -8.48 -9.63 -6.72
C LEU A 127 -8.38 -8.23 -6.07
N CYS A 128 -8.61 -7.17 -6.86
CA CYS A 128 -8.55 -5.79 -6.41
C CYS A 128 -9.45 -4.92 -7.31
N PRO A 129 -10.12 -3.87 -6.79
CA PRO A 129 -10.95 -2.98 -7.61
C PRO A 129 -10.15 -2.25 -8.70
N TYR A 130 -8.85 -2.07 -8.51
CA TYR A 130 -7.95 -1.50 -9.51
C TYR A 130 -7.46 -2.51 -10.55
N TRP A 131 -7.71 -3.81 -10.38
CA TRP A 131 -7.14 -4.87 -11.21
C TRP A 131 -8.16 -5.52 -12.15
N GLN A 132 -8.90 -4.72 -12.87
CA GLN A 132 -9.96 -5.20 -13.76
C GLN A 132 -9.46 -5.94 -15.02
N SER A 133 -8.17 -5.82 -15.35
CA SER A 133 -7.54 -6.57 -16.43
C SER A 133 -7.37 -8.07 -16.13
N ARG A 134 -7.56 -8.48 -14.86
CA ARG A 134 -7.30 -9.85 -14.43
C ARG A 134 -8.51 -10.40 -13.67
N THR A 135 -9.15 -11.40 -14.26
CA THR A 135 -10.34 -12.08 -13.73
C THR A 135 -9.97 -13.46 -13.23
N ILE A 136 -10.51 -13.88 -12.09
CA ILE A 136 -10.32 -15.22 -11.52
C ILE A 136 -11.57 -16.11 -11.68
N GLY A 137 -12.68 -15.58 -12.15
CA GLY A 137 -13.92 -16.30 -12.42
C GLY A 137 -15.10 -15.35 -12.58
N ASN A 138 -16.31 -15.89 -12.79
CA ASN A 138 -17.52 -15.10 -12.95
C ASN A 138 -18.64 -15.66 -12.08
N ILE A 139 -19.29 -14.81 -11.26
CA ILE A 139 -20.35 -15.22 -10.32
C ILE A 139 -21.65 -15.64 -10.99
N ARG A 140 -21.81 -15.40 -12.30
CA ARG A 140 -22.94 -15.88 -13.09
C ARG A 140 -22.76 -17.34 -13.55
N GLU A 141 -21.52 -17.87 -13.49
CA GLU A 141 -21.15 -19.21 -13.92
C GLU A 141 -20.90 -20.14 -12.73
N LYS A 142 -20.24 -19.61 -11.67
CA LYS A 142 -19.92 -20.35 -10.45
C LYS A 142 -20.24 -19.50 -9.22
N LYS A 143 -20.52 -20.12 -8.07
CA LYS A 143 -20.67 -19.40 -6.80
C LYS A 143 -19.37 -18.69 -6.44
N PHE A 144 -19.46 -17.53 -5.80
CA PHE A 144 -18.27 -16.79 -5.36
C PHE A 144 -17.34 -17.64 -4.47
N SER A 145 -17.91 -18.45 -3.57
CA SER A 145 -17.12 -19.37 -2.74
C SER A 145 -16.28 -20.35 -3.57
N ASP A 146 -16.86 -20.89 -4.65
CA ASP A 146 -16.19 -21.88 -5.49
C ASP A 146 -15.07 -21.24 -6.34
N ILE A 147 -15.22 -19.95 -6.67
CA ILE A 147 -14.18 -19.15 -7.35
C ILE A 147 -13.10 -18.75 -6.34
N TRP A 148 -13.49 -18.26 -5.17
CA TRP A 148 -12.56 -17.73 -4.18
C TRP A 148 -11.72 -18.81 -3.50
N PHE A 149 -12.27 -19.99 -3.26
CA PHE A 149 -11.58 -21.12 -2.65
C PHE A 149 -11.11 -22.17 -3.66
N ASP A 150 -11.01 -21.80 -4.95
CA ASP A 150 -10.47 -22.66 -6.00
C ASP A 150 -8.97 -22.91 -5.79
N GLU A 151 -8.64 -24.11 -5.30
CA GLU A 151 -7.26 -24.53 -5.04
C GLU A 151 -6.48 -24.85 -6.33
N GLU A 152 -7.18 -25.06 -7.46
CA GLU A 152 -6.56 -25.31 -8.77
C GLU A 152 -6.15 -23.99 -9.45
N ASN A 153 -6.63 -22.85 -8.96
CA ASN A 153 -6.24 -21.55 -9.49
C ASN A 153 -4.84 -21.15 -8.99
N GLU A 154 -3.82 -21.52 -9.78
CA GLU A 154 -2.41 -21.24 -9.45
C GLU A 154 -2.11 -19.76 -9.20
N PHE A 155 -2.78 -18.85 -9.93
CA PHE A 155 -2.55 -17.43 -9.74
C PHE A 155 -3.07 -16.97 -8.39
N LEU A 156 -4.27 -17.40 -8.00
CA LEU A 156 -4.87 -17.09 -6.70
C LEU A 156 -4.02 -17.69 -5.56
N ALA A 157 -3.54 -18.92 -5.72
CA ALA A 157 -2.64 -19.56 -4.75
C ALA A 157 -1.35 -18.75 -4.55
N LYS A 158 -0.70 -18.33 -5.65
CA LYS A 158 0.49 -17.46 -5.58
C LYS A 158 0.19 -16.09 -4.95
N MET A 159 -0.98 -15.52 -5.20
CA MET A 159 -1.38 -14.24 -4.61
C MET A 159 -1.65 -14.33 -3.11
N ARG A 160 -1.99 -15.49 -2.58
CA ARG A 160 -2.13 -15.74 -1.14
C ARG A 160 -0.79 -15.94 -0.43
N ASP A 161 0.20 -16.44 -1.16
CA ASP A 161 1.56 -16.62 -0.67
C ASP A 161 2.54 -15.65 -1.37
N LYS A 162 2.10 -14.38 -1.53
CA LYS A 162 2.83 -13.35 -2.30
C LYS A 162 4.29 -13.21 -1.90
N THR A 163 4.57 -13.23 -0.61
CA THR A 163 5.93 -13.03 -0.07
C THR A 163 6.94 -14.02 -0.62
N ARG A 164 6.49 -15.23 -0.99
CA ARG A 164 7.32 -16.27 -1.58
C ARG A 164 7.65 -16.02 -3.06
N TYR A 165 6.79 -15.29 -3.76
CA TYR A 165 6.88 -15.13 -5.22
C TYR A 165 7.34 -13.75 -5.66
N ILE A 166 7.22 -12.72 -4.81
CA ILE A 166 7.68 -11.37 -5.13
C ILE A 166 9.20 -11.35 -5.32
N LYS A 167 9.64 -10.52 -6.28
CA LYS A 167 11.00 -10.46 -6.81
C LYS A 167 11.60 -9.07 -6.62
N ASP A 168 12.79 -8.91 -7.15
CA ASP A 168 13.51 -7.66 -7.27
C ASP A 168 13.63 -6.93 -5.93
N LYS A 169 13.46 -5.62 -5.89
CA LYS A 169 13.52 -4.82 -4.67
C LYS A 169 12.54 -5.32 -3.59
N CYS A 170 11.28 -5.62 -3.97
CA CYS A 170 10.30 -6.15 -3.05
C CYS A 170 10.69 -7.53 -2.49
N GLY A 171 11.28 -8.40 -3.32
CA GLY A 171 11.73 -9.74 -2.90
C GLY A 171 12.93 -9.73 -1.96
N ARG A 172 13.83 -8.74 -2.11
CA ARG A 172 15.00 -8.56 -1.22
C ARG A 172 14.64 -7.86 0.10
N CYS A 173 13.48 -7.20 0.16
CA CYS A 173 13.08 -6.42 1.31
C CYS A 173 12.81 -7.30 2.53
N LYS A 174 13.48 -7.03 3.64
CA LYS A 174 13.27 -7.74 4.93
C LYS A 174 11.88 -7.47 5.53
N LEU A 175 11.22 -6.38 5.12
CA LEU A 175 9.90 -5.94 5.58
C LEU A 175 8.79 -6.28 4.57
N ASN A 176 9.07 -7.14 3.59
CA ASN A 176 8.12 -7.47 2.53
C ASN A 176 6.83 -8.11 3.07
N HIS A 177 6.89 -8.82 4.20
CA HIS A 177 5.76 -9.45 4.86
C HIS A 177 4.75 -8.44 5.43
N LEU A 178 5.18 -7.19 5.68
CA LEU A 178 4.33 -6.09 6.14
C LEU A 178 3.77 -5.24 4.99
N CYS A 179 4.46 -5.20 3.84
CA CYS A 179 4.18 -4.29 2.74
C CYS A 179 3.63 -5.02 1.51
N MET A 180 4.40 -5.97 0.94
CA MET A 180 4.12 -6.71 -0.29
C MET A 180 4.00 -5.83 -1.55
N GLY A 181 4.10 -4.51 -1.48
CA GLY A 181 3.93 -3.55 -2.58
C GLY A 181 2.58 -3.64 -3.30
N CYS A 182 2.29 -2.73 -4.21
CA CYS A 182 1.08 -2.79 -5.03
C CYS A 182 1.30 -3.71 -6.24
N ARG A 183 0.57 -4.81 -6.30
CA ARG A 183 0.72 -5.80 -7.38
C ARG A 183 0.17 -5.33 -8.73
N VAL A 184 -0.78 -4.36 -8.70
CA VAL A 184 -1.28 -3.72 -9.92
C VAL A 184 -0.22 -2.81 -10.53
N ARG A 185 0.46 -1.97 -9.72
CA ARG A 185 1.56 -1.14 -10.22
C ARG A 185 2.71 -2.00 -10.75
N ALA A 186 3.09 -3.06 -10.03
CA ALA A 186 4.12 -3.99 -10.46
C ALA A 186 3.79 -4.59 -11.84
N GLU A 187 2.59 -5.14 -12.03
CA GLU A 187 2.19 -5.71 -13.32
C GLU A 187 2.24 -4.67 -14.45
N VAL A 188 1.73 -3.47 -14.22
CA VAL A 188 1.70 -2.44 -15.27
C VAL A 188 3.09 -1.92 -15.62
N ALA A 189 3.96 -1.73 -14.62
CA ALA A 189 5.30 -1.20 -14.83
C ALA A 189 6.30 -2.24 -15.35
N CYS A 190 6.22 -3.49 -14.86
CA CYS A 190 7.22 -4.52 -15.13
C CYS A 190 6.68 -5.69 -15.99
N GLY A 191 5.37 -5.72 -16.27
CA GLY A 191 4.72 -6.86 -16.93
C GLY A 191 4.55 -8.11 -16.06
N ASP A 192 4.98 -8.06 -14.79
CA ASP A 192 4.91 -9.15 -13.83
C ASP A 192 4.27 -8.70 -12.53
N PRO A 193 3.12 -9.29 -12.11
CA PRO A 193 2.48 -8.93 -10.84
C PRO A 193 3.34 -9.25 -9.60
N PHE A 194 4.39 -10.04 -9.75
CA PHE A 194 5.33 -10.37 -8.69
C PHE A 194 6.65 -9.58 -8.77
N GLY A 195 6.80 -8.66 -9.72
CA GLY A 195 7.90 -7.71 -9.80
C GLY A 195 7.89 -6.67 -8.67
N GLU A 196 8.83 -5.76 -8.70
CA GLU A 196 8.87 -4.66 -7.72
C GLU A 196 7.73 -3.64 -7.93
N ASP A 197 7.31 -3.02 -6.84
CA ASP A 197 6.40 -1.87 -6.91
C ASP A 197 7.21 -0.60 -7.23
N PRO A 198 6.97 0.07 -8.38
CA PRO A 198 7.74 1.26 -8.78
C PRO A 198 7.55 2.44 -7.83
N ALA A 199 6.47 2.46 -7.04
CA ALA A 199 6.22 3.49 -6.04
C ALA A 199 6.88 3.20 -4.68
N CYS A 200 7.78 2.21 -4.60
CA CYS A 200 8.57 1.97 -3.40
C CYS A 200 9.73 2.95 -3.31
N TYR A 201 9.62 3.93 -2.42
CA TYR A 201 10.61 4.99 -2.19
C TYR A 201 11.61 4.68 -1.05
N LEU A 202 11.53 3.49 -0.45
CA LEU A 202 12.50 3.04 0.56
C LEU A 202 13.88 2.88 -0.06
N THR A 203 14.95 3.21 0.67
CA THR A 203 16.33 3.01 0.23
C THR A 203 16.76 1.55 0.33
N GLU A 204 17.92 1.19 -0.24
CA GLU A 204 18.48 -0.16 -0.12
C GLU A 204 18.82 -0.50 1.34
N GLU A 205 19.30 0.46 2.13
CA GLU A 205 19.58 0.26 3.57
C GLU A 205 18.28 0.04 4.36
N GLU A 206 17.22 0.77 4.03
CA GLU A 206 15.91 0.61 4.68
C GLU A 206 15.27 -0.74 4.39
N ILE A 207 15.38 -1.24 3.17
CA ILE A 207 14.85 -2.57 2.82
C ILE A 207 15.72 -3.71 3.35
N ALA A 208 17.04 -3.48 3.55
CA ALA A 208 17.95 -4.45 4.16
C ALA A 208 17.70 -4.67 5.65
N GLY A 209 16.92 -3.77 6.28
CA GLY A 209 16.61 -3.87 7.70
C GLY A 209 17.83 -3.66 8.61
N GLU A 210 18.79 -2.88 8.17
CA GLU A 210 20.04 -2.63 8.90
C GLU A 210 19.89 -1.64 10.08
N LYS A 211 18.71 -1.04 10.24
CA LYS A 211 18.42 -0.18 11.39
C LYS A 211 18.29 -1.04 12.68
N ALA A 212 18.96 -0.62 13.73
CA ALA A 212 19.19 -1.36 14.98
C ALA A 212 17.94 -1.97 15.65
N TRP A 213 16.75 -1.41 15.45
CA TRP A 213 15.52 -1.89 16.08
C TRP A 213 14.97 -3.18 15.43
N LEU A 214 15.35 -3.50 14.16
CA LEU A 214 14.96 -4.73 13.47
C LEU A 214 15.70 -5.96 14.00
N HIS A 215 16.88 -5.79 14.60
CA HIS A 215 17.70 -6.91 15.06
C HIS A 215 17.27 -7.49 16.41
N ASP A 216 16.61 -6.72 17.26
CA ASP A 216 16.36 -7.13 18.65
C ASP A 216 15.04 -7.86 18.90
N LYS A 217 14.09 -7.91 17.95
CA LYS A 217 12.73 -8.41 18.24
C LYS A 217 12.04 -9.27 17.17
N VAL A 218 12.67 -9.65 16.08
CA VAL A 218 12.02 -10.55 15.09
C VAL A 218 12.22 -12.00 15.46
N LEU A 219 11.56 -12.43 16.53
CA LEU A 219 11.25 -13.83 16.81
C LEU A 219 9.80 -13.91 17.32
N VAL A 220 8.84 -13.57 16.51
CA VAL A 220 7.49 -14.09 16.69
C VAL A 220 7.37 -15.31 15.78
N THR A 221 7.67 -16.46 16.38
CA THR A 221 7.38 -17.78 15.84
C THR A 221 5.90 -17.86 15.43
N ARG A 222 5.69 -18.27 14.18
CA ARG A 222 4.39 -18.79 13.72
C ARG A 222 4.02 -20.06 14.45
#